data_40f5cc77a5bcfb5c3c07a63dda1a6604
#
_entry.id   40f5cc77a5bcfb5c3c07a63dda1a6604
#
_cell.length_a   1.000
_cell.length_b   1.000
_cell.length_c   1.000
_cell.angle_alpha   90.00
_cell.angle_beta   90.00
_cell.angle_gamma   90.00
#
_symmetry.space_group_name_H-M   'P 1'
#
loop_
_entity.id
_entity.type
_entity.pdbx_description
1 polymer ?
#
loop_
_entity_poly.entity_id
_entity_poly.type
_entity_poly.pdbx_seq_one_letter_code
_entity_poly.pdbx_strand_id
1 'polypeptide(L)'
;MSEIDDQTVHLIITSPPYWQLKDYESPGQIGYHDDYETYINNLNLVWNECYRVLHPGCRLCINIGDQFARSVYYGRYKVIPIREEIIKFCETVGFDYMGAIIWQKVTTSNTTGGGVQMGSYPYPRNGILKIDYEFILIFKKLGEAPKPSKEIKEDSKLTSEEWNTFFASHWNFPGVKQDNHIAMFPEELPRRLIKMFSFVGDTVLDPFTGSGTTNLAAKNLGRNSIGIEVNPENIKKIQDKLNYSQNDIHGTTYEFVKVRKNIDFDEYIKKLPYIFSDPHKLDKKTDPKKLQFGSKIDSNGKNEREEYYSIKEIISPSKILLNNNLTIRLIGIKENPSSNNEAIEFLKEKTKGKKVFLKFDQTKYDTDNNMLCYLYLKKH
;
A
#
# COMPACT_ATOMS: atom_id res chain seq x y z
N MET A 1 15.46 8.94 -13.81
CA MET A 1 16.66 8.22 -13.26
C MET A 1 17.94 8.51 -14.03
N SER A 2 17.98 9.52 -14.87
CA SER A 2 19.17 9.91 -15.66
C SER A 2 20.37 10.39 -14.83
N GLU A 3 20.16 10.69 -13.55
CA GLU A 3 21.19 11.09 -12.60
C GLU A 3 21.84 9.90 -11.87
N ILE A 4 21.36 8.71 -12.13
CA ILE A 4 21.88 7.46 -11.58
C ILE A 4 22.65 6.76 -12.70
N ASP A 5 23.91 6.45 -12.45
CA ASP A 5 24.76 5.76 -13.42
C ASP A 5 24.29 4.32 -13.66
N ASP A 6 24.66 3.77 -14.81
CA ASP A 6 24.35 2.39 -15.18
C ASP A 6 25.00 1.43 -14.20
N GLN A 7 24.23 0.40 -13.79
CA GLN A 7 24.73 -0.70 -12.99
C GLN A 7 25.41 -0.27 -11.67
N THR A 8 24.80 0.68 -10.94
CA THR A 8 25.28 1.17 -9.64
C THR A 8 24.37 0.81 -8.47
N VAL A 9 23.18 0.30 -8.76
CA VAL A 9 22.17 -0.07 -7.76
C VAL A 9 22.20 -1.58 -7.50
N HIS A 10 22.16 -2.00 -6.25
CA HIS A 10 22.26 -3.41 -5.83
C HIS A 10 20.88 -4.04 -5.58
N LEU A 11 19.89 -3.24 -5.22
CA LEU A 11 18.53 -3.71 -4.97
C LEU A 11 17.54 -2.60 -5.29
N ILE A 12 16.44 -2.94 -5.96
CA ILE A 12 15.32 -2.02 -6.15
C ILE A 12 14.10 -2.58 -5.42
N ILE A 13 13.48 -1.77 -4.57
CA ILE A 13 12.24 -2.10 -3.87
C ILE A 13 11.28 -0.95 -4.07
N THR A 14 10.08 -1.25 -4.59
CA THR A 14 9.12 -0.19 -4.87
C THR A 14 7.68 -0.68 -4.89
N SER A 15 6.74 0.26 -4.74
CA SER A 15 5.33 0.07 -5.01
C SER A 15 4.87 1.21 -5.93
N PRO A 16 4.59 0.93 -7.20
CA PRO A 16 4.17 1.96 -8.13
C PRO A 16 2.79 2.52 -7.77
N PRO A 17 2.43 3.73 -8.23
CA PRO A 17 1.09 4.25 -8.05
C PRO A 17 0.07 3.33 -8.72
N TYR A 18 -1.07 3.13 -8.06
CA TYR A 18 -2.18 2.32 -8.60
C TYR A 18 -2.99 3.13 -9.61
N TRP A 19 -3.40 2.49 -10.71
CA TRP A 19 -4.18 3.11 -11.76
C TRP A 19 -5.51 3.66 -11.23
N GLN A 20 -5.71 4.97 -11.37
CA GLN A 20 -6.92 5.72 -11.02
C GLN A 20 -7.49 5.47 -9.60
N LEU A 21 -6.73 4.78 -8.75
CA LEU A 21 -7.17 4.48 -7.39
C LEU A 21 -6.97 5.69 -6.48
N LYS A 22 -5.91 6.46 -6.70
CA LYS A 22 -5.46 7.49 -5.80
C LYS A 22 -4.89 8.69 -6.54
N ASP A 23 -5.34 9.88 -6.13
CA ASP A 23 -4.76 11.15 -6.54
C ASP A 23 -3.64 11.51 -5.56
N TYR A 24 -2.41 11.63 -6.08
CA TYR A 24 -1.25 12.10 -5.32
C TYR A 24 -1.08 13.62 -5.41
N GLU A 25 -2.06 14.32 -6.03
CA GLU A 25 -2.11 15.78 -6.14
C GLU A 25 -0.84 16.40 -6.75
N SER A 26 -0.11 15.66 -7.58
CA SER A 26 1.12 16.10 -8.21
C SER A 26 1.00 16.13 -9.73
N PRO A 27 1.35 17.26 -10.38
CA PRO A 27 1.44 17.31 -11.83
C PRO A 27 2.45 16.27 -12.34
N GLY A 28 2.06 15.49 -13.34
CA GLY A 28 2.91 14.44 -13.92
C GLY A 28 2.93 13.13 -13.13
N GLN A 29 2.04 12.94 -12.15
CA GLN A 29 1.84 11.64 -11.53
C GLN A 29 1.40 10.60 -12.54
N ILE A 30 1.91 9.39 -12.42
CA ILE A 30 1.50 8.24 -13.24
C ILE A 30 0.18 7.68 -12.71
N GLY A 31 -0.77 7.42 -13.60
CA GLY A 31 -1.92 6.55 -13.39
C GLY A 31 -3.24 7.22 -13.03
N TYR A 32 -3.27 8.38 -12.37
CA TYR A 32 -4.56 8.93 -11.91
C TYR A 32 -5.44 9.47 -13.04
N HIS A 33 -4.83 10.17 -13.99
CA HIS A 33 -5.51 10.75 -15.15
C HIS A 33 -5.29 9.96 -16.44
N ASP A 34 -4.47 8.92 -16.39
CA ASP A 34 -4.09 8.11 -17.53
C ASP A 34 -5.22 7.12 -17.89
N ASP A 35 -5.37 6.82 -19.17
CA ASP A 35 -6.00 5.58 -19.57
C ASP A 35 -5.10 4.38 -19.24
N TYR A 36 -5.62 3.17 -19.37
CA TYR A 36 -4.87 1.98 -18.94
C TYR A 36 -3.62 1.74 -19.80
N GLU A 37 -3.70 2.03 -21.11
CA GLU A 37 -2.58 1.90 -22.04
C GLU A 37 -1.45 2.88 -21.69
N THR A 38 -1.78 4.15 -21.47
CA THR A 38 -0.84 5.17 -21.05
C THR A 38 -0.20 4.85 -19.70
N TYR A 39 -1.01 4.41 -18.72
CA TYR A 39 -0.54 4.02 -17.40
C TYR A 39 0.52 2.91 -17.46
N ILE A 40 0.23 1.82 -18.19
CA ILE A 40 1.17 0.69 -18.32
C ILE A 40 2.45 1.12 -19.04
N ASN A 41 2.33 1.90 -20.13
CA ASN A 41 3.50 2.36 -20.87
C ASN A 41 4.37 3.33 -20.07
N ASN A 42 3.78 4.19 -19.25
CA ASN A 42 4.51 5.06 -18.32
C ASN A 42 5.27 4.24 -17.27
N LEU A 43 4.65 3.18 -16.71
CA LEU A 43 5.35 2.26 -15.82
C LEU A 43 6.48 1.51 -16.54
N ASN A 44 6.29 1.12 -17.78
CA ASN A 44 7.31 0.42 -18.58
C ASN A 44 8.57 1.27 -18.78
N LEU A 45 8.45 2.60 -18.89
CA LEU A 45 9.61 3.50 -18.87
C LEU A 45 10.40 3.38 -17.56
N VAL A 46 9.70 3.27 -16.43
CA VAL A 46 10.36 3.12 -15.13
C VAL A 46 11.07 1.77 -15.03
N TRP A 47 10.43 0.68 -15.47
CA TRP A 47 11.04 -0.65 -15.43
C TRP A 47 12.25 -0.77 -16.35
N ASN A 48 12.22 -0.10 -17.50
CA ASN A 48 13.37 -0.01 -18.42
C ASN A 48 14.55 0.71 -17.76
N GLU A 49 14.31 1.81 -17.06
CA GLU A 49 15.34 2.51 -16.30
C GLU A 49 15.84 1.69 -15.09
N CYS A 50 14.94 0.96 -14.40
CA CYS A 50 15.34 0.02 -13.36
C CYS A 50 16.30 -1.04 -13.88
N TYR A 51 16.05 -1.56 -15.09
CA TYR A 51 16.98 -2.50 -15.73
C TYR A 51 18.35 -1.87 -16.00
N ARG A 52 18.39 -0.62 -16.47
CA ARG A 52 19.64 0.10 -16.76
C ARG A 52 20.48 0.26 -15.50
N VAL A 53 19.90 0.79 -14.42
CA VAL A 53 20.65 1.18 -13.21
C VAL A 53 21.00 0.01 -12.28
N LEU A 54 20.27 -1.11 -12.36
CA LEU A 54 20.51 -2.27 -11.52
C LEU A 54 21.77 -3.03 -11.94
N HIS A 55 22.61 -3.45 -10.98
CA HIS A 55 23.73 -4.36 -11.25
C HIS A 55 23.24 -5.70 -11.82
N PRO A 56 24.00 -6.33 -12.75
CA PRO A 56 23.80 -7.73 -13.12
C PRO A 56 23.78 -8.62 -11.86
N GLY A 57 22.96 -9.67 -11.89
CA GLY A 57 22.82 -10.61 -10.75
C GLY A 57 21.96 -10.13 -9.60
N CYS A 58 21.63 -8.83 -9.55
CA CYS A 58 20.84 -8.19 -8.49
C CYS A 58 19.34 -8.24 -8.73
N ARG A 59 18.54 -7.77 -7.75
CA ARG A 59 17.08 -7.96 -7.68
C ARG A 59 16.30 -6.65 -7.84
N LEU A 60 15.16 -6.79 -8.54
CA LEU A 60 14.06 -5.82 -8.56
C LEU A 60 12.86 -6.46 -7.86
N CYS A 61 12.33 -5.81 -6.82
CA CYS A 61 11.17 -6.25 -6.04
C CYS A 61 10.05 -5.21 -6.17
N ILE A 62 8.91 -5.62 -6.72
CA ILE A 62 7.77 -4.72 -6.96
C ILE A 62 6.57 -5.19 -6.16
N ASN A 63 6.11 -4.36 -5.22
CA ASN A 63 4.88 -4.60 -4.50
C ASN A 63 3.70 -4.03 -5.29
N ILE A 64 2.78 -4.88 -5.72
CA ILE A 64 1.61 -4.51 -6.52
C ILE A 64 0.44 -5.44 -6.23
N GLY A 65 -0.77 -4.89 -6.16
CA GLY A 65 -2.01 -5.65 -6.08
C GLY A 65 -2.78 -5.62 -7.39
N ASP A 66 -3.60 -6.63 -7.58
CA ASP A 66 -4.66 -6.58 -8.59
C ASP A 66 -5.70 -5.54 -8.18
N GLN A 67 -6.36 -4.91 -9.14
CA GLN A 67 -7.27 -3.82 -8.90
C GLN A 67 -8.67 -4.11 -9.41
N PHE A 68 -9.69 -3.78 -8.61
CA PHE A 68 -11.06 -3.80 -9.08
C PHE A 68 -11.32 -2.67 -10.08
N ALA A 69 -11.73 -3.04 -11.28
CA ALA A 69 -12.36 -2.12 -12.22
C ALA A 69 -13.84 -2.04 -11.94
N ARG A 70 -14.34 -0.83 -11.70
CA ARG A 70 -15.78 -0.62 -11.46
C ARG A 70 -16.57 -0.79 -12.75
N SER A 71 -17.84 -1.23 -12.58
CA SER A 71 -18.78 -1.41 -13.70
C SER A 71 -18.98 -0.19 -14.58
N VAL A 72 -18.71 1.01 -14.06
CA VAL A 72 -18.80 2.27 -14.81
C VAL A 72 -17.80 2.32 -15.98
N TYR A 73 -16.60 1.71 -15.84
CA TYR A 73 -15.62 1.61 -16.95
C TYR A 73 -15.93 0.48 -17.90
N TYR A 74 -16.20 -0.71 -17.34
CA TYR A 74 -16.26 -1.94 -18.12
C TYR A 74 -17.68 -2.49 -18.27
N GLY A 75 -18.71 -1.73 -17.84
CA GLY A 75 -20.10 -2.21 -17.81
C GLY A 75 -20.34 -3.40 -16.85
N ARG A 76 -19.30 -3.83 -16.14
CA ARG A 76 -19.33 -4.95 -15.18
C ARG A 76 -18.18 -4.85 -14.19
N TYR A 77 -18.29 -5.51 -13.06
CA TYR A 77 -17.14 -5.72 -12.16
C TYR A 77 -16.10 -6.63 -12.83
N LYS A 78 -14.86 -6.20 -12.80
CA LYS A 78 -13.71 -6.92 -13.33
C LYS A 78 -12.52 -6.68 -12.43
N VAL A 79 -11.63 -7.66 -12.32
CA VAL A 79 -10.29 -7.50 -11.74
C VAL A 79 -9.32 -7.22 -12.89
N ILE A 80 -8.49 -6.20 -12.74
CA ILE A 80 -7.45 -5.84 -13.67
C ILE A 80 -6.13 -6.40 -13.15
N PRO A 81 -5.52 -7.35 -13.88
CA PRO A 81 -4.29 -8.01 -13.46
C PRO A 81 -3.07 -7.19 -13.87
N ILE A 82 -2.84 -6.04 -13.19
CA ILE A 82 -1.74 -5.11 -13.52
C ILE A 82 -0.38 -5.83 -13.48
N ARG A 83 -0.21 -6.76 -12.56
CA ARG A 83 1.04 -7.50 -12.36
C ARG A 83 1.48 -8.30 -13.58
N GLU A 84 0.54 -8.84 -14.37
CA GLU A 84 0.86 -9.63 -15.55
C GLU A 84 1.53 -8.77 -16.63
N GLU A 85 1.08 -7.53 -16.79
CA GLU A 85 1.72 -6.60 -17.74
C GLU A 85 3.11 -6.20 -17.24
N ILE A 86 3.30 -6.01 -15.94
CA ILE A 86 4.61 -5.74 -15.33
C ILE A 86 5.55 -6.94 -15.58
N ILE A 87 5.10 -8.16 -15.29
CA ILE A 87 5.92 -9.38 -15.52
C ILE A 87 6.32 -9.48 -16.97
N LYS A 88 5.36 -9.37 -17.89
CA LYS A 88 5.62 -9.48 -19.33
C LYS A 88 6.64 -8.46 -19.80
N PHE A 89 6.52 -7.20 -19.37
CA PHE A 89 7.47 -6.17 -19.77
C PHE A 89 8.85 -6.40 -19.15
N CYS A 90 8.93 -6.70 -17.87
CA CYS A 90 10.21 -6.95 -17.19
C CYS A 90 10.97 -8.13 -17.82
N GLU A 91 10.29 -9.22 -18.19
CA GLU A 91 10.93 -10.31 -18.92
C GLU A 91 11.36 -9.89 -20.33
N THR A 92 10.57 -9.07 -21.03
CA THR A 92 10.93 -8.57 -22.35
C THR A 92 12.17 -7.68 -22.32
N VAL A 93 12.37 -6.90 -21.25
CA VAL A 93 13.56 -6.04 -21.11
C VAL A 93 14.82 -6.79 -20.65
N GLY A 94 14.66 -8.04 -20.20
CA GLY A 94 15.78 -8.95 -19.89
C GLY A 94 15.92 -9.34 -18.43
N PHE A 95 14.90 -9.11 -17.59
CA PHE A 95 14.84 -9.72 -16.26
C PHE A 95 14.34 -11.16 -16.33
N ASP A 96 14.79 -12.00 -15.41
CA ASP A 96 14.15 -13.27 -15.09
C ASP A 96 13.12 -13.08 -13.98
N TYR A 97 11.88 -13.50 -14.20
CA TYR A 97 10.88 -13.55 -13.14
C TYR A 97 11.15 -14.72 -12.20
N MET A 98 11.39 -14.42 -10.92
CA MET A 98 11.78 -15.39 -9.90
C MET A 98 10.62 -15.84 -9.01
N GLY A 99 9.39 -15.46 -9.33
CA GLY A 99 8.21 -15.73 -8.54
C GLY A 99 7.71 -14.52 -7.75
N ALA A 100 6.69 -14.73 -6.94
CA ALA A 100 6.12 -13.71 -6.09
C ALA A 100 5.92 -14.20 -4.66
N ILE A 101 6.04 -13.29 -3.71
CA ILE A 101 5.56 -13.48 -2.35
C ILE A 101 4.14 -12.89 -2.29
N ILE A 102 3.20 -13.64 -1.73
CA ILE A 102 1.85 -13.17 -1.44
C ILE A 102 1.86 -12.53 -0.06
N TRP A 103 1.70 -11.21 -0.03
CA TRP A 103 1.56 -10.50 1.23
C TRP A 103 0.08 -10.35 1.57
N GLN A 104 -0.40 -11.17 2.50
CA GLN A 104 -1.75 -11.04 3.04
C GLN A 104 -1.77 -9.92 4.09
N LYS A 105 -2.52 -8.86 3.78
CA LYS A 105 -2.74 -7.76 4.69
C LYS A 105 -3.71 -8.19 5.78
N VAL A 106 -3.20 -8.62 6.91
CA VAL A 106 -4.03 -8.92 8.08
C VAL A 106 -4.57 -7.60 8.61
N THR A 107 -5.79 -7.25 8.23
CA THR A 107 -6.46 -6.04 8.69
C THR A 107 -7.70 -6.40 9.47
N THR A 108 -7.84 -5.81 10.65
CA THR A 108 -9.06 -5.86 11.47
C THR A 108 -10.14 -4.89 10.97
N SER A 109 -9.82 -4.04 10.01
CA SER A 109 -10.72 -3.02 9.44
C SER A 109 -10.94 -3.22 7.94
N ASN A 110 -12.12 -2.88 7.45
CA ASN A 110 -12.57 -2.96 6.05
C ASN A 110 -11.80 -1.99 5.12
N THR A 111 -10.50 -2.14 4.96
CA THR A 111 -9.65 -1.14 4.31
C THR A 111 -9.44 -1.35 2.82
N THR A 112 -9.96 -2.40 2.23
CA THR A 112 -9.79 -2.63 0.79
C THR A 112 -11.13 -2.73 0.08
N GLY A 113 -11.69 -1.56 -0.25
CA GLY A 113 -12.62 -1.37 -1.37
C GLY A 113 -13.89 -2.20 -1.40
N GLY A 114 -14.30 -2.85 -0.33
CA GLY A 114 -15.52 -3.62 -0.35
C GLY A 114 -15.97 -4.07 1.04
N GLY A 115 -17.27 -4.16 1.24
CA GLY A 115 -17.85 -4.76 2.44
C GLY A 115 -17.41 -6.23 2.61
N VAL A 116 -17.65 -6.79 3.80
CA VAL A 116 -17.31 -8.19 4.13
C VAL A 116 -17.97 -9.19 3.15
N GLN A 117 -19.03 -8.77 2.48
CA GLN A 117 -19.84 -9.57 1.57
C GLN A 117 -20.06 -8.79 0.29
N MET A 118 -19.38 -9.22 -0.78
CA MET A 118 -19.47 -8.56 -2.09
C MET A 118 -20.19 -9.45 -3.11
N GLY A 119 -20.88 -8.82 -4.05
CA GLY A 119 -21.65 -9.51 -5.09
C GLY A 119 -23.08 -9.83 -4.65
N SER A 120 -23.55 -11.01 -4.98
CA SER A 120 -24.94 -11.44 -4.80
C SER A 120 -25.25 -12.15 -3.47
N TYR A 121 -24.45 -11.89 -2.42
CA TYR A 121 -24.74 -12.49 -1.11
C TYR A 121 -26.23 -12.34 -0.72
N PRO A 122 -26.89 -13.39 -0.18
CA PRO A 122 -26.35 -14.71 0.18
C PRO A 122 -26.37 -15.76 -0.97
N TYR A 123 -26.70 -15.34 -2.19
CA TYR A 123 -26.86 -16.28 -3.30
C TYR A 123 -25.51 -16.51 -4.03
N PRO A 124 -25.16 -17.79 -4.36
CA PRO A 124 -23.93 -18.11 -5.07
C PRO A 124 -23.96 -17.59 -6.54
N ARG A 125 -22.93 -17.88 -7.33
CA ARG A 125 -22.61 -17.53 -8.72
C ARG A 125 -22.03 -16.13 -8.92
N ASN A 126 -22.64 -15.06 -8.38
CA ASN A 126 -22.18 -13.69 -8.59
C ASN A 126 -21.46 -13.15 -7.35
N GLY A 127 -20.91 -14.03 -6.50
CA GLY A 127 -20.03 -13.65 -5.43
C GLY A 127 -18.73 -13.05 -5.97
N ILE A 128 -18.21 -12.03 -5.30
CA ILE A 128 -16.97 -11.33 -5.69
C ILE A 128 -15.92 -11.66 -4.64
N LEU A 129 -14.73 -12.09 -5.11
CA LEU A 129 -13.59 -12.38 -4.23
C LEU A 129 -13.10 -11.08 -3.57
N LYS A 130 -12.80 -11.17 -2.28
CA LYS A 130 -12.11 -10.11 -1.58
C LYS A 130 -10.64 -10.12 -1.97
N ILE A 131 -10.10 -8.97 -2.36
CA ILE A 131 -8.66 -8.82 -2.59
C ILE A 131 -8.06 -8.23 -1.31
N ASP A 132 -7.59 -9.10 -0.42
CA ASP A 132 -6.97 -8.76 0.86
C ASP A 132 -5.47 -9.04 0.88
N TYR A 133 -4.87 -9.20 -0.29
CA TYR A 133 -3.46 -9.48 -0.49
C TYR A 133 -2.87 -8.60 -1.60
N GLU A 134 -1.56 -8.48 -1.59
CA GLU A 134 -0.75 -7.94 -2.66
C GLU A 134 0.36 -8.93 -3.03
N PHE A 135 0.98 -8.71 -4.18
CA PHE A 135 2.10 -9.51 -4.66
C PHE A 135 3.38 -8.70 -4.53
N ILE A 136 4.44 -9.34 -4.04
CA ILE A 136 5.78 -8.81 -4.14
C ILE A 136 6.45 -9.61 -5.25
N LEU A 137 6.47 -9.04 -6.46
CA LEU A 137 7.08 -9.63 -7.65
C LEU A 137 8.59 -9.54 -7.52
N ILE A 138 9.29 -10.66 -7.71
CA ILE A 138 10.75 -10.72 -7.59
C ILE A 138 11.33 -11.01 -8.97
N PHE A 139 12.22 -10.14 -9.41
CA PHE A 139 12.96 -10.27 -10.66
C PHE A 139 14.46 -10.28 -10.41
N LYS A 140 15.19 -10.95 -11.31
CA LYS A 140 16.65 -10.96 -11.31
C LYS A 140 17.17 -10.43 -12.64
N LYS A 141 18.07 -9.46 -12.62
CA LYS A 141 18.85 -9.10 -13.81
C LYS A 141 19.91 -10.15 -14.06
N LEU A 142 20.01 -10.63 -15.30
CA LEU A 142 20.99 -11.64 -15.66
C LEU A 142 22.45 -11.16 -15.47
N GLY A 143 23.33 -12.05 -15.12
CA GLY A 143 24.75 -11.80 -14.93
C GLY A 143 25.24 -12.06 -13.50
N GLU A 144 26.47 -11.68 -13.20
CA GLU A 144 27.10 -11.86 -11.89
C GLU A 144 26.96 -10.59 -11.05
N ALA A 145 26.52 -10.76 -9.81
CA ALA A 145 26.44 -9.66 -8.84
C ALA A 145 27.84 -9.30 -8.32
N PRO A 146 28.06 -8.04 -7.88
CA PRO A 146 29.26 -7.64 -7.16
C PRO A 146 29.52 -8.55 -5.95
N LYS A 147 30.77 -8.93 -5.75
CA LYS A 147 31.19 -9.85 -4.67
C LYS A 147 31.59 -9.06 -3.45
N PRO A 148 30.85 -9.11 -2.34
CA PRO A 148 31.25 -8.46 -1.09
C PRO A 148 32.42 -9.16 -0.43
N SER A 149 33.14 -8.46 0.47
CA SER A 149 34.19 -9.03 1.30
C SER A 149 33.64 -10.11 2.25
N LYS A 150 34.54 -10.90 2.86
CA LYS A 150 34.12 -11.90 3.85
C LYS A 150 33.46 -11.26 5.07
N GLU A 151 33.96 -10.13 5.53
CA GLU A 151 33.42 -9.37 6.66
C GLU A 151 31.99 -8.91 6.38
N ILE A 152 31.77 -8.25 5.24
CA ILE A 152 30.44 -7.80 4.83
C ILE A 152 29.45 -8.97 4.71
N LYS A 153 29.91 -10.15 4.27
CA LYS A 153 29.06 -11.36 4.24
C LYS A 153 28.66 -11.81 5.63
N GLU A 154 29.60 -11.78 6.58
CA GLU A 154 29.30 -12.15 7.97
C GLU A 154 28.30 -11.16 8.59
N ASP A 155 28.51 -9.85 8.42
CA ASP A 155 27.64 -8.79 8.94
C ASP A 155 26.23 -8.81 8.33
N SER A 156 26.10 -9.40 7.16
CA SER A 156 24.83 -9.48 6.43
C SER A 156 24.12 -10.82 6.60
N LYS A 157 24.63 -11.72 7.45
CA LYS A 157 24.02 -13.05 7.64
C LYS A 157 22.60 -12.95 8.17
N LEU A 158 21.74 -13.78 7.61
CA LEU A 158 20.43 -14.06 8.16
C LEU A 158 20.52 -15.19 9.19
N THR A 159 19.73 -15.10 10.25
CA THR A 159 19.50 -16.24 11.12
C THR A 159 18.66 -17.30 10.39
N SER A 160 18.67 -18.55 10.88
CA SER A 160 17.84 -19.62 10.33
C SER A 160 16.34 -19.28 10.42
N GLU A 161 15.93 -18.59 11.49
CA GLU A 161 14.55 -18.16 11.67
C GLU A 161 14.17 -17.08 10.64
N GLU A 162 15.03 -16.07 10.45
CA GLU A 162 14.82 -15.05 9.41
C GLU A 162 14.77 -15.66 8.03
N TRP A 163 15.69 -16.59 7.71
CA TRP A 163 15.69 -17.28 6.44
C TRP A 163 14.37 -17.98 6.17
N ASN A 164 13.93 -18.82 7.10
CA ASN A 164 12.69 -19.58 6.97
C ASN A 164 11.44 -18.68 6.87
N THR A 165 11.46 -17.56 7.59
CA THR A 165 10.34 -16.60 7.60
C THR A 165 10.30 -15.73 6.35
N PHE A 166 11.47 -15.22 5.92
CA PHE A 166 11.52 -14.23 4.83
C PHE A 166 11.40 -14.90 3.46
N PHE A 167 11.98 -16.07 3.27
CA PHE A 167 11.88 -16.81 2.00
C PHE A 167 10.60 -17.66 1.89
N ALA A 168 9.68 -17.56 2.85
CA ALA A 168 8.35 -18.13 2.73
C ALA A 168 7.55 -17.37 1.64
N SER A 169 6.80 -18.10 0.82
CA SER A 169 6.00 -17.54 -0.27
C SER A 169 4.75 -16.77 0.20
N HIS A 170 4.43 -16.82 1.49
CA HIS A 170 3.28 -16.12 2.08
C HIS A 170 3.75 -15.32 3.30
N TRP A 171 3.48 -14.03 3.28
CA TRP A 171 3.71 -13.14 4.42
C TRP A 171 2.40 -12.68 5.01
N ASN A 172 2.28 -12.81 6.33
CA ASN A 172 1.09 -12.43 7.10
C ASN A 172 1.50 -11.39 8.15
N PHE A 173 1.43 -10.13 7.78
CA PHE A 173 1.60 -9.02 8.72
C PHE A 173 0.73 -7.83 8.32
N PRO A 174 0.33 -6.99 9.29
CA PRO A 174 -0.60 -5.90 9.03
C PRO A 174 0.02 -4.84 8.11
N GLY A 175 -0.83 -4.25 7.26
CA GLY A 175 -0.52 -3.01 6.56
C GLY A 175 -0.47 -1.82 7.54
N VAL A 176 -0.02 -0.67 7.06
CA VAL A 176 -0.05 0.58 7.83
C VAL A 176 -1.48 1.07 7.94
N LYS A 177 -1.93 1.48 9.16
CA LYS A 177 -3.20 2.20 9.31
C LYS A 177 -3.13 3.50 8.52
N GLN A 178 -4.14 3.75 7.71
CA GLN A 178 -4.24 4.98 6.93
C GLN A 178 -4.69 6.14 7.85
N ASP A 179 -3.82 6.62 8.71
CA ASP A 179 -3.99 7.90 9.39
C ASP A 179 -3.29 8.96 8.52
N ASN A 180 -4.06 9.71 7.74
CA ASN A 180 -3.63 10.89 6.95
C ASN A 180 -2.45 10.69 5.96
N HIS A 181 -1.96 9.48 5.72
CA HIS A 181 -0.86 9.19 4.80
C HIS A 181 -1.26 8.21 3.71
N ILE A 182 -0.88 8.59 2.54
CA ILE A 182 -1.21 7.99 1.26
C ILE A 182 -0.46 6.65 1.11
N ALA A 183 -1.21 5.52 0.95
CA ALA A 183 -0.77 4.19 0.50
C ALA A 183 0.72 3.88 0.75
N MET A 184 1.07 3.59 2.00
CA MET A 184 2.41 3.15 2.37
C MET A 184 2.37 1.67 2.74
N PHE A 185 3.41 0.95 2.39
CA PHE A 185 3.69 -0.33 3.02
C PHE A 185 4.42 -0.13 4.36
N PRO A 186 4.29 -1.05 5.33
CA PRO A 186 5.01 -0.99 6.59
C PRO A 186 6.52 -1.21 6.37
N GLU A 187 7.35 -0.65 7.24
CA GLU A 187 8.81 -0.81 7.19
C GLU A 187 9.26 -2.27 7.18
N GLU A 188 8.46 -3.17 7.75
CA GLU A 188 8.72 -4.61 7.75
C GLU A 188 8.88 -5.19 6.35
N LEU A 189 8.14 -4.68 5.35
CA LEU A 189 8.24 -5.15 3.97
C LEU A 189 9.64 -4.87 3.37
N PRO A 190 10.10 -3.60 3.26
CA PRO A 190 11.44 -3.34 2.75
C PRO A 190 12.53 -3.87 3.66
N ARG A 191 12.34 -3.92 4.99
CA ARG A 191 13.30 -4.51 5.93
C ARG A 191 13.62 -5.96 5.56
N ARG A 192 12.60 -6.79 5.29
CA ARG A 192 12.80 -8.19 4.87
C ARG A 192 13.51 -8.27 3.54
N LEU A 193 13.04 -7.54 2.53
CA LEU A 193 13.63 -7.59 1.18
C LEU A 193 15.08 -7.13 1.15
N ILE A 194 15.42 -6.08 1.92
CA ILE A 194 16.80 -5.58 2.05
C ILE A 194 17.70 -6.67 2.65
N LYS A 195 17.26 -7.31 3.74
CA LYS A 195 18.03 -8.42 4.35
C LYS A 195 18.15 -9.63 3.44
N MET A 196 17.13 -9.94 2.64
CA MET A 196 17.13 -11.08 1.71
C MET A 196 18.04 -10.89 0.51
N PHE A 197 18.19 -9.66 -0.01
CA PHE A 197 18.73 -9.44 -1.35
C PHE A 197 19.83 -8.38 -1.44
N SER A 198 20.32 -7.88 -0.30
CA SER A 198 21.45 -6.94 -0.27
C SER A 198 22.42 -7.21 0.89
N PHE A 199 23.65 -6.75 0.73
CA PHE A 199 24.67 -6.74 1.76
C PHE A 199 24.78 -5.36 2.43
N VAL A 200 25.37 -5.29 3.63
CA VAL A 200 25.72 -4.02 4.28
C VAL A 200 26.59 -3.18 3.35
N GLY A 201 26.27 -1.90 3.21
CA GLY A 201 26.93 -0.96 2.28
C GLY A 201 26.39 -0.95 0.86
N ASP A 202 25.54 -1.91 0.45
CA ASP A 202 24.88 -1.91 -0.85
C ASP A 202 23.95 -0.72 -1.01
N THR A 203 23.66 -0.34 -2.26
CA THR A 203 22.72 0.75 -2.60
C THR A 203 21.34 0.21 -2.95
N VAL A 204 20.32 0.68 -2.23
CA VAL A 204 18.91 0.36 -2.46
C VAL A 204 18.22 1.54 -3.14
N LEU A 205 17.46 1.29 -4.20
CA LEU A 205 16.69 2.31 -4.93
C LEU A 205 15.18 2.09 -4.75
N ASP A 206 14.45 3.18 -4.51
CA ASP A 206 12.99 3.22 -4.62
C ASP A 206 12.59 4.36 -5.59
N PRO A 207 12.18 4.04 -6.83
CA PRO A 207 11.76 5.02 -7.82
C PRO A 207 10.41 5.69 -7.52
N PHE A 208 9.67 5.22 -6.50
CA PHE A 208 8.41 5.79 -6.03
C PHE A 208 8.42 5.91 -4.49
N THR A 209 9.41 6.60 -3.96
CA THR A 209 9.77 6.55 -2.54
C THR A 209 8.68 7.06 -1.58
N GLY A 210 7.76 7.90 -2.07
CA GLY A 210 6.65 8.43 -1.28
C GLY A 210 7.13 9.12 0.00
N SER A 211 6.88 8.50 1.13
CA SER A 211 7.30 9.03 2.44
C SER A 211 8.67 8.56 2.92
N GLY A 212 9.44 7.83 2.10
CA GLY A 212 10.80 7.39 2.42
C GLY A 212 10.90 6.13 3.30
N THR A 213 9.90 5.25 3.28
CA THR A 213 9.92 4.03 4.11
C THR A 213 11.03 3.07 3.71
N THR A 214 11.28 2.89 2.40
CA THR A 214 12.40 2.09 1.89
C THR A 214 13.75 2.68 2.31
N ASN A 215 13.89 4.01 2.24
CA ASN A 215 15.11 4.70 2.63
C ASN A 215 15.40 4.57 4.13
N LEU A 216 14.36 4.67 4.97
CA LEU A 216 14.49 4.45 6.42
C LEU A 216 14.95 3.01 6.72
N ALA A 217 14.32 2.02 6.11
CA ALA A 217 14.70 0.63 6.30
C ALA A 217 16.16 0.36 5.85
N ALA A 218 16.59 0.95 4.72
CA ALA A 218 17.95 0.84 4.23
C ALA A 218 18.94 1.47 5.22
N LYS A 219 18.67 2.70 5.71
CA LYS A 219 19.46 3.37 6.73
C LYS A 219 19.63 2.50 7.99
N ASN A 220 18.49 2.02 8.54
CA ASN A 220 18.45 1.22 9.76
C ASN A 220 19.24 -0.10 9.64
N LEU A 221 19.46 -0.56 8.43
CA LEU A 221 20.18 -1.80 8.11
C LEU A 221 21.62 -1.55 7.60
N GLY A 222 22.13 -0.31 7.61
CA GLY A 222 23.46 0.02 7.15
C GLY A 222 23.65 -0.08 5.62
N ARG A 223 22.58 0.19 4.85
CA ARG A 223 22.63 0.28 3.40
C ARG A 223 22.54 1.73 2.95
N ASN A 224 23.16 2.04 1.81
CA ASN A 224 22.93 3.30 1.12
C ASN A 224 21.55 3.26 0.44
N SER A 225 20.93 4.41 0.22
CA SER A 225 19.67 4.44 -0.49
C SER A 225 19.47 5.66 -1.38
N ILE A 226 18.74 5.46 -2.46
CA ILE A 226 18.29 6.50 -3.38
C ILE A 226 16.76 6.44 -3.40
N GLY A 227 16.09 7.57 -3.21
CA GLY A 227 14.65 7.70 -3.33
C GLY A 227 14.29 8.73 -4.38
N ILE A 228 13.32 8.44 -5.24
CA ILE A 228 12.79 9.39 -6.23
C ILE A 228 11.35 9.70 -5.88
N GLU A 229 11.01 11.00 -5.83
CA GLU A 229 9.69 11.48 -5.47
C GLU A 229 9.28 12.64 -6.38
N VAL A 230 8.09 12.56 -6.96
CA VAL A 230 7.55 13.59 -7.85
C VAL A 230 6.88 14.72 -7.09
N ASN A 231 6.29 14.42 -5.93
CA ASN A 231 5.59 15.41 -5.11
C ASN A 231 6.56 16.10 -4.13
N PRO A 232 6.89 17.40 -4.32
CA PRO A 232 7.82 18.10 -3.44
C PRO A 232 7.33 18.23 -1.99
N GLU A 233 6.03 18.11 -1.72
CA GLU A 233 5.49 18.16 -0.36
C GLU A 233 5.92 16.94 0.48
N ASN A 234 6.26 15.84 -0.15
CA ASN A 234 6.75 14.65 0.54
C ASN A 234 8.19 14.80 1.04
N ILE A 235 8.97 15.78 0.53
CA ILE A 235 10.36 15.99 0.96
C ILE A 235 10.45 16.24 2.46
N LYS A 236 9.58 17.07 3.02
CA LYS A 236 9.56 17.31 4.46
C LYS A 236 9.24 16.03 5.25
N LYS A 237 8.29 15.23 4.79
CA LYS A 237 7.94 13.94 5.42
C LYS A 237 9.11 12.95 5.38
N ILE A 238 9.85 12.93 4.27
CA ILE A 238 11.06 12.10 4.12
C ILE A 238 12.13 12.58 5.10
N GLN A 239 12.37 13.89 5.19
CA GLN A 239 13.33 14.48 6.11
C GLN A 239 13.00 14.17 7.56
N ASP A 240 11.75 14.35 7.96
CA ASP A 240 11.26 14.04 9.31
C ASP A 240 11.42 12.55 9.62
N LYS A 241 11.04 11.67 8.69
CA LYS A 241 11.15 10.21 8.85
C LYS A 241 12.60 9.74 8.97
N LEU A 242 13.51 10.34 8.21
CA LEU A 242 14.94 10.01 8.23
C LEU A 242 15.70 10.68 9.39
N ASN A 243 15.03 11.51 10.20
CA ASN A 243 15.64 12.34 11.25
C ASN A 243 16.77 13.25 10.70
N TYR A 244 16.53 13.88 9.53
CA TYR A 244 17.55 14.66 8.83
C TYR A 244 18.15 15.80 9.66
N SER A 245 17.37 16.42 10.56
CA SER A 245 17.80 17.54 11.41
C SER A 245 18.58 17.14 12.67
N GLN A 246 18.61 15.84 13.01
CA GLN A 246 19.35 15.35 14.16
C GLN A 246 20.76 14.96 13.73
N ASN A 247 21.79 15.37 14.52
CA ASN A 247 23.15 14.90 14.32
C ASN A 247 23.15 13.36 14.39
N ASP A 248 23.26 12.73 13.25
CA ASP A 248 23.26 11.27 13.16
C ASP A 248 24.58 10.75 13.74
N ILE A 249 24.49 10.06 14.88
CA ILE A 249 25.64 9.44 15.58
C ILE A 249 26.34 8.42 14.65
N HIS A 250 25.67 7.93 13.62
CA HIS A 250 26.18 6.97 12.66
C HIS A 250 26.84 7.60 11.42
N GLY A 251 26.94 8.93 11.34
CA GLY A 251 27.62 9.62 10.25
C GLY A 251 26.90 9.53 8.89
N THR A 252 25.57 9.32 8.88
CA THR A 252 24.78 9.28 7.64
C THR A 252 24.80 10.65 6.97
N THR A 253 25.12 10.68 5.68
CA THR A 253 25.03 11.89 4.85
C THR A 253 23.78 11.86 4.00
N TYR A 254 23.16 13.03 3.79
CA TYR A 254 21.95 13.17 3.00
C TYR A 254 22.15 14.20 1.91
N GLU A 255 21.71 13.87 0.72
CA GLU A 255 21.70 14.79 -0.41
C GLU A 255 20.29 14.86 -1.00
N PHE A 256 19.79 16.08 -1.22
CA PHE A 256 18.50 16.34 -1.85
C PHE A 256 18.71 17.07 -3.17
N VAL A 257 18.53 16.37 -4.27
CA VAL A 257 18.74 16.89 -5.62
C VAL A 257 17.38 17.19 -6.26
N LYS A 258 17.19 18.43 -6.71
CA LYS A 258 16.01 18.81 -7.47
C LYS A 258 16.31 18.78 -8.96
N VAL A 259 15.73 17.83 -9.65
CA VAL A 259 15.88 17.68 -11.10
C VAL A 259 14.67 18.31 -11.81
N ARG A 260 14.93 19.15 -12.80
CA ARG A 260 13.91 19.68 -13.71
C ARG A 260 14.36 19.37 -15.13
N LYS A 261 13.67 18.45 -15.76
CA LYS A 261 13.87 18.10 -17.18
C LYS A 261 12.55 18.17 -17.92
N ASN A 262 12.56 18.77 -19.09
CA ASN A 262 11.43 18.65 -20.00
C ASN A 262 11.71 17.40 -20.86
N ILE A 263 10.95 16.32 -20.59
CA ILE A 263 11.12 15.03 -21.25
C ILE A 263 9.88 14.79 -22.10
N ASP A 264 10.10 14.48 -23.36
CA ASP A 264 9.04 13.96 -24.25
C ASP A 264 8.90 12.45 -23.99
N PHE A 265 7.99 12.08 -23.13
CA PHE A 265 7.74 10.67 -22.76
C PHE A 265 7.26 9.84 -23.95
N ASP A 266 6.52 10.42 -24.89
CA ASP A 266 6.02 9.71 -26.07
C ASP A 266 7.18 9.24 -26.97
N GLU A 267 8.25 10.05 -27.07
CA GLU A 267 9.46 9.66 -27.80
C GLU A 267 10.18 8.49 -27.13
N TYR A 268 10.23 8.48 -25.80
CA TYR A 268 10.85 7.38 -25.05
C TYR A 268 10.02 6.11 -25.11
N ILE A 269 8.69 6.20 -25.03
CA ILE A 269 7.79 5.05 -25.16
C ILE A 269 8.00 4.36 -26.51
N LYS A 270 8.16 5.11 -27.60
CA LYS A 270 8.42 4.54 -28.95
C LYS A 270 9.72 3.72 -29.04
N LYS A 271 10.66 3.95 -28.14
CA LYS A 271 11.96 3.24 -28.06
C LYS A 271 11.92 2.01 -27.16
N LEU A 272 10.83 1.77 -26.43
CA LEU A 272 10.70 0.59 -25.58
C LEU A 272 10.69 -0.71 -26.40
N PRO A 273 11.24 -1.80 -25.86
CA PRO A 273 11.25 -3.10 -26.54
C PRO A 273 9.86 -3.71 -26.70
N TYR A 274 8.91 -3.27 -25.91
CA TYR A 274 7.50 -3.65 -25.94
C TYR A 274 6.63 -2.46 -25.57
N ILE A 275 5.66 -2.15 -26.40
CA ILE A 275 4.65 -1.13 -26.16
C ILE A 275 3.33 -1.85 -25.90
N PHE A 276 2.76 -1.61 -24.73
CA PHE A 276 1.46 -2.17 -24.37
C PHE A 276 0.36 -1.48 -25.18
N SER A 277 -0.56 -2.27 -25.72
CA SER A 277 -1.80 -1.79 -26.31
C SER A 277 -2.97 -2.47 -25.60
N ASP A 278 -3.90 -1.68 -25.06
CA ASP A 278 -5.06 -2.22 -24.35
C ASP A 278 -6.03 -2.92 -25.34
N PRO A 279 -6.14 -4.27 -25.28
CA PRO A 279 -6.99 -5.01 -26.22
C PRO A 279 -8.48 -4.73 -26.00
N HIS A 280 -8.83 -4.19 -24.83
CA HIS A 280 -10.24 -3.97 -24.47
C HIS A 280 -10.74 -2.58 -24.82
N LYS A 281 -9.87 -1.56 -24.88
CA LYS A 281 -10.18 -0.15 -25.22
C LYS A 281 -11.49 0.36 -24.63
N LEU A 282 -11.81 -0.07 -23.42
CA LEU A 282 -13.10 0.19 -22.76
C LEU A 282 -13.19 1.61 -22.18
N ASP A 283 -12.06 2.30 -22.06
CA ASP A 283 -11.96 3.65 -21.50
C ASP A 283 -12.55 4.74 -22.38
N LYS A 284 -12.83 4.44 -23.64
CA LYS A 284 -13.21 5.43 -24.65
C LYS A 284 -14.56 6.10 -24.42
N LYS A 285 -15.42 5.57 -23.57
CA LYS A 285 -16.82 6.04 -23.44
C LYS A 285 -17.15 6.75 -22.14
N THR A 286 -16.24 6.79 -21.20
CA THR A 286 -16.52 7.30 -19.85
C THR A 286 -15.71 8.56 -19.60
N ASP A 287 -16.38 9.66 -19.25
CA ASP A 287 -15.74 10.90 -18.87
C ASP A 287 -15.03 10.70 -17.51
N PRO A 288 -13.68 10.69 -17.46
CA PRO A 288 -12.95 10.48 -16.21
C PRO A 288 -13.29 11.51 -15.13
N LYS A 289 -13.72 12.72 -15.54
CA LYS A 289 -14.15 13.77 -14.62
C LYS A 289 -15.45 13.47 -13.89
N LYS A 290 -16.27 12.58 -14.44
CA LYS A 290 -17.50 12.09 -13.80
C LYS A 290 -17.26 10.89 -12.90
N LEU A 291 -16.10 10.27 -13.01
CA LEU A 291 -15.70 9.09 -12.27
C LEU A 291 -14.82 9.52 -11.11
N GLN A 292 -15.44 9.86 -10.00
CA GLN A 292 -14.71 10.07 -8.75
C GLN A 292 -14.28 8.72 -8.17
N PHE A 293 -13.13 8.22 -8.64
CA PHE A 293 -12.47 7.07 -8.05
C PHE A 293 -11.35 7.56 -7.11
N GLY A 294 -11.16 6.82 -6.06
CA GLY A 294 -10.21 7.15 -5.02
C GLY A 294 -10.84 7.94 -3.88
N SER A 295 -10.32 7.72 -2.71
CA SER A 295 -10.57 8.59 -1.57
C SER A 295 -9.86 9.92 -1.84
N LYS A 296 -10.60 10.96 -2.17
CA LYS A 296 -10.09 12.31 -1.98
C LYS A 296 -9.80 12.46 -0.49
N ILE A 297 -8.54 12.59 -0.15
CA ILE A 297 -8.16 13.06 1.18
C ILE A 297 -8.45 14.54 1.15
N ASP A 298 -9.57 14.93 1.75
CA ASP A 298 -9.83 16.33 2.04
C ASP A 298 -8.83 16.73 3.13
N SER A 299 -7.81 17.50 2.74
CA SER A 299 -6.81 18.06 3.66
C SER A 299 -7.44 18.97 4.72
N ASN A 300 -8.70 19.33 4.57
CA ASN A 300 -9.46 20.20 5.48
C ASN A 300 -10.35 19.44 6.48
N GLY A 301 -10.26 18.13 6.60
CA GLY A 301 -10.78 17.36 7.74
C GLY A 301 -12.29 17.44 8.00
N LYS A 302 -13.14 17.68 7.00
CA LYS A 302 -14.60 17.85 7.18
C LYS A 302 -15.45 17.03 6.23
N ASN A 303 -15.20 15.73 6.11
CA ASN A 303 -16.23 14.79 5.62
C ASN A 303 -15.96 13.39 6.16
N GLU A 304 -16.06 13.22 7.47
CA GLU A 304 -16.36 11.91 8.04
C GLU A 304 -17.76 11.54 7.54
N ARG A 305 -17.85 10.63 6.57
CA ARG A 305 -19.12 9.94 6.29
C ARG A 305 -19.47 9.19 7.57
N GLU A 306 -20.52 9.63 8.25
CA GLU A 306 -21.05 8.91 9.38
C GLU A 306 -21.44 7.50 8.93
N GLU A 307 -20.70 6.49 9.38
CA GLU A 307 -21.04 5.10 9.15
C GLU A 307 -22.15 4.70 10.10
N TYR A 308 -23.25 4.23 9.52
CA TYR A 308 -24.40 3.79 10.31
C TYR A 308 -24.41 2.27 10.48
N TYR A 309 -24.56 1.83 11.71
CA TYR A 309 -24.62 0.43 12.11
C TYR A 309 -26.02 0.06 12.60
N SER A 310 -26.31 -1.23 12.70
CA SER A 310 -27.45 -1.78 13.46
C SER A 310 -26.89 -2.58 14.61
N ILE A 311 -27.59 -2.55 15.74
CA ILE A 311 -27.24 -3.39 16.89
C ILE A 311 -27.71 -4.80 16.59
N LYS A 312 -26.80 -5.78 16.74
CA LYS A 312 -27.07 -7.20 16.63
C LYS A 312 -27.43 -7.78 18.00
N GLU A 313 -26.69 -7.40 19.02
CA GLU A 313 -26.86 -7.89 20.39
C GLU A 313 -26.36 -6.88 21.40
N ILE A 314 -27.01 -6.78 22.54
CA ILE A 314 -26.54 -6.01 23.71
C ILE A 314 -26.05 -7.04 24.72
N ILE A 315 -24.73 -7.15 24.86
CA ILE A 315 -24.06 -8.14 25.69
C ILE A 315 -24.12 -7.73 27.16
N SER A 316 -23.91 -6.44 27.44
CA SER A 316 -24.00 -5.84 28.75
C SER A 316 -24.37 -4.34 28.63
N PRO A 317 -24.65 -3.61 29.69
CA PRO A 317 -24.91 -2.16 29.63
C PRO A 317 -23.80 -1.35 28.94
N SER A 318 -22.56 -1.80 29.03
CA SER A 318 -21.42 -1.13 28.42
C SER A 318 -20.92 -1.79 27.13
N LYS A 319 -21.36 -3.03 26.77
CA LYS A 319 -20.79 -3.84 25.70
C LYS A 319 -21.85 -4.25 24.70
N ILE A 320 -21.67 -3.86 23.43
CA ILE A 320 -22.65 -4.04 22.37
C ILE A 320 -21.99 -4.68 21.15
N LEU A 321 -22.64 -5.67 20.54
CA LEU A 321 -22.28 -6.28 19.29
C LEU A 321 -23.06 -5.64 18.14
N LEU A 322 -22.35 -5.13 17.13
CA LEU A 322 -22.94 -4.54 15.94
C LEU A 322 -23.15 -5.57 14.82
N ASN A 323 -23.94 -5.21 13.82
CA ASN A 323 -24.29 -6.09 12.69
C ASN A 323 -23.11 -6.52 11.83
N ASN A 324 -21.99 -5.80 11.90
CA ASN A 324 -20.72 -6.15 11.25
C ASN A 324 -19.79 -7.03 12.11
N ASN A 325 -20.32 -7.61 13.20
CA ASN A 325 -19.62 -8.38 14.22
C ASN A 325 -18.55 -7.60 15.01
N LEU A 326 -18.57 -6.28 14.96
CA LEU A 326 -17.72 -5.44 15.78
C LEU A 326 -18.30 -5.36 17.20
N THR A 327 -17.51 -5.71 18.21
CA THR A 327 -17.86 -5.48 19.60
C THR A 327 -17.33 -4.11 20.03
N ILE A 328 -18.23 -3.27 20.52
CA ILE A 328 -17.91 -1.94 21.04
C ILE A 328 -18.13 -1.89 22.54
N ARG A 329 -17.39 -1.00 23.21
CA ARG A 329 -17.59 -0.67 24.61
C ARG A 329 -17.90 0.81 24.75
N LEU A 330 -18.98 1.11 25.45
CA LEU A 330 -19.45 2.48 25.66
C LEU A 330 -18.58 3.22 26.67
N ILE A 331 -18.12 4.40 26.30
CA ILE A 331 -17.32 5.28 27.15
C ILE A 331 -18.22 5.89 28.27
N GLY A 332 -17.71 5.92 29.47
CA GLY A 332 -18.41 6.56 30.64
C GLY A 332 -19.49 5.72 31.27
N ILE A 333 -19.69 4.47 30.85
CA ILE A 333 -20.64 3.55 31.45
C ILE A 333 -19.93 2.65 32.46
N LYS A 334 -20.36 2.73 33.75
CA LYS A 334 -19.95 1.81 34.80
C LYS A 334 -21.10 0.84 35.08
N GLU A 335 -20.85 -0.44 34.94
CA GLU A 335 -21.85 -1.47 35.19
C GLU A 335 -22.12 -1.64 36.65
N ASN A 336 -23.42 -1.82 37.01
CA ASN A 336 -23.87 -2.12 38.35
C ASN A 336 -24.72 -3.39 38.30
N PRO A 337 -24.29 -4.49 38.93
CA PRO A 337 -24.99 -5.78 38.88
C PRO A 337 -26.47 -5.73 39.24
N SER A 338 -26.88 -4.81 40.15
CA SER A 338 -28.28 -4.69 40.59
C SER A 338 -29.21 -4.03 39.56
N SER A 339 -28.66 -3.27 38.59
CA SER A 339 -29.44 -2.54 37.57
C SER A 339 -29.08 -2.88 36.13
N ASN A 340 -28.19 -3.86 35.91
CA ASN A 340 -27.72 -4.23 34.55
C ASN A 340 -28.89 -4.68 33.65
N ASN A 341 -29.84 -5.46 34.19
CA ASN A 341 -30.99 -5.94 33.41
C ASN A 341 -31.89 -4.80 32.92
N GLU A 342 -32.19 -3.82 33.79
CA GLU A 342 -32.97 -2.65 33.43
C GLU A 342 -32.26 -1.80 32.38
N ALA A 343 -30.95 -1.63 32.50
CA ALA A 343 -30.14 -0.89 31.55
C ALA A 343 -30.09 -1.59 30.16
N ILE A 344 -30.00 -2.91 30.13
CA ILE A 344 -30.04 -3.70 28.86
C ILE A 344 -31.41 -3.53 28.20
N GLU A 345 -32.52 -3.66 28.94
CA GLU A 345 -33.86 -3.49 28.39
C GLU A 345 -34.09 -2.04 27.88
N PHE A 346 -33.62 -1.05 28.62
CA PHE A 346 -33.64 0.34 28.15
C PHE A 346 -32.89 0.52 26.82
N LEU A 347 -31.69 -0.02 26.71
CA LEU A 347 -30.93 0.04 25.48
C LEU A 347 -31.63 -0.68 24.30
N LYS A 348 -32.22 -1.85 24.54
CA LYS A 348 -32.98 -2.58 23.55
C LYS A 348 -34.17 -1.75 23.06
N GLU A 349 -34.95 -1.17 23.95
CA GLU A 349 -36.10 -0.32 23.62
C GLU A 349 -35.68 0.89 22.76
N LYS A 350 -34.63 1.62 23.21
CA LYS A 350 -34.18 2.85 22.53
C LYS A 350 -33.57 2.60 21.14
N THR A 351 -32.95 1.44 20.95
CA THR A 351 -32.20 1.12 19.73
C THR A 351 -32.97 0.23 18.74
N LYS A 352 -34.10 -0.34 19.14
CA LYS A 352 -34.91 -1.25 18.31
C LYS A 352 -35.26 -0.64 16.95
N GLY A 353 -34.81 -1.29 15.88
CA GLY A 353 -35.07 -0.87 14.50
C GLY A 353 -34.36 0.42 14.05
N LYS A 354 -33.50 1.00 14.88
CA LYS A 354 -32.80 2.26 14.55
C LYS A 354 -31.37 2.01 14.09
N LYS A 355 -30.89 2.91 13.24
CA LYS A 355 -29.48 2.99 12.88
C LYS A 355 -28.73 3.81 13.93
N VAL A 356 -27.50 3.38 14.24
CA VAL A 356 -26.61 4.01 15.21
C VAL A 356 -25.31 4.42 14.50
N PHE A 357 -24.65 5.45 15.01
CA PHE A 357 -23.30 5.82 14.58
C PHE A 357 -22.41 6.02 15.81
N LEU A 358 -21.10 5.85 15.59
CA LEU A 358 -20.10 5.85 16.66
C LEU A 358 -19.28 7.13 16.59
N LYS A 359 -18.99 7.71 17.76
CA LYS A 359 -17.97 8.76 17.92
C LYS A 359 -16.90 8.26 18.87
N PHE A 360 -15.66 8.56 18.54
CA PHE A 360 -14.48 8.08 19.27
C PHE A 360 -13.84 9.24 20.03
N ASP A 361 -13.15 8.89 21.11
CA ASP A 361 -12.24 9.79 21.83
C ASP A 361 -10.79 9.48 21.46
N GLN A 362 -9.83 10.13 22.09
CA GLN A 362 -8.39 9.94 21.83
C GLN A 362 -7.96 8.47 22.05
N THR A 363 -8.51 7.79 23.06
CA THR A 363 -8.26 6.37 23.29
C THR A 363 -9.31 5.53 22.56
N LYS A 364 -8.89 4.79 21.54
CA LYS A 364 -9.79 4.01 20.68
C LYS A 364 -10.07 2.58 21.16
N TYR A 365 -9.26 2.01 22.04
CA TYR A 365 -9.36 0.61 22.49
C TYR A 365 -9.11 0.50 24.01
N ASP A 366 -9.80 -0.44 24.66
CA ASP A 366 -9.51 -0.84 26.03
C ASP A 366 -8.43 -1.93 26.10
N THR A 367 -8.09 -2.38 27.31
CA THR A 367 -7.10 -3.43 27.56
C THR A 367 -7.48 -4.78 26.95
N ASP A 368 -8.77 -5.03 26.75
CA ASP A 368 -9.32 -6.26 26.16
C ASP A 368 -9.53 -6.15 24.65
N ASN A 369 -8.98 -5.09 24.03
CA ASN A 369 -9.08 -4.78 22.61
C ASN A 369 -10.51 -4.53 22.09
N ASN A 370 -11.44 -4.12 22.97
CA ASN A 370 -12.76 -3.65 22.56
C ASN A 370 -12.66 -2.18 22.13
N MET A 371 -13.39 -1.81 21.08
CA MET A 371 -13.41 -0.45 20.57
C MET A 371 -14.21 0.47 21.50
N LEU A 372 -13.57 1.49 22.06
CA LEU A 372 -14.18 2.49 22.95
C LEU A 372 -14.86 3.59 22.14
N CYS A 373 -16.16 3.83 22.40
CA CYS A 373 -16.90 4.85 21.67
C CYS A 373 -18.12 5.37 22.43
N TYR A 374 -18.66 6.49 21.92
CA TYR A 374 -20.00 6.97 22.23
C TYR A 374 -20.96 6.48 21.14
N LEU A 375 -22.13 5.99 21.56
CA LEU A 375 -23.18 5.52 20.66
C LEU A 375 -24.26 6.59 20.48
N TYR A 376 -24.54 6.95 19.25
CA TYR A 376 -25.57 7.93 18.88
C TYR A 376 -26.64 7.28 18.02
N LEU A 377 -27.89 7.69 18.25
CA LEU A 377 -29.01 7.29 17.41
C LEU A 377 -29.15 8.27 16.24
N LYS A 378 -29.39 7.74 15.04
CA LYS A 378 -29.79 8.58 13.90
C LYS A 378 -31.16 9.18 14.20
N LYS A 379 -31.27 10.51 14.27
CA LYS A 379 -32.56 11.20 14.23
C LYS A 379 -33.15 11.08 12.83
N HIS A 380 -34.42 10.79 12.77
CA HIS A 380 -35.18 10.77 11.50
C HIS A 380 -35.28 12.15 10.90
#